data_9796ef3c254cee2f1fccf984bcf67d52
#
_entry.id   9796ef3c254cee2f1fccf984bcf67d52
#
_cell.length_a   1.000
_cell.length_b   1.000
_cell.length_c   1.000
_cell.angle_alpha   90.00
_cell.angle_beta   90.00
_cell.angle_gamma   90.00
#
_symmetry.space_group_name_H-M   'P 1'
#
loop_
_entity.id
_entity.type
_entity.pdbx_description
1 polymer ?
#
loop_
_entity_poly.entity_id
_entity_poly.type
_entity_poly.pdbx_seq_one_letter_code
_entity_poly.pdbx_strand_id
1 'polypeptide(L)'
;AFLAGPASLYVARDRLAGYRRGLREAGLTPDEGLVVETGFTPEDGARAVDTLLASGASFTAIGCANDLLALGVLQRLHELDIDVPREVSVCGFDDIPVAQMTAPSLSTVRLPLREMGRRGFEYAHHVLNGRTPEPTTMPTTVVLRDSTGPAAATPLGGKQ
;
A
#
# COMPACT_ATOMS: atom_id res chain seq x y z
N ALA A 1 3.03 9.67 -1.84
CA ALA A 1 2.16 9.62 -0.64
C ALA A 1 2.00 8.18 -0.14
N PHE A 2 1.59 7.99 1.12
CA PHE A 2 1.36 6.67 1.70
C PHE A 2 0.13 6.65 2.63
N LEU A 3 -0.79 5.72 2.38
CA LEU A 3 -1.95 5.45 3.23
C LEU A 3 -1.61 4.30 4.19
N ALA A 4 -1.35 4.65 5.47
CA ALA A 4 -0.63 3.76 6.38
C ALA A 4 -1.50 2.71 7.09
N GLY A 5 -2.84 2.86 7.11
CA GLY A 5 -3.70 2.07 7.97
C GLY A 5 -3.63 2.52 9.44
N PRO A 6 -4.32 1.83 10.37
CA PRO A 6 -4.38 2.21 11.77
C PRO A 6 -3.03 2.06 12.49
N ALA A 7 -2.54 3.12 13.12
CA ALA A 7 -1.25 3.11 13.84
C ALA A 7 -1.22 2.14 15.04
N SER A 8 -2.37 1.71 15.53
CA SER A 8 -2.47 0.69 16.60
C SER A 8 -2.06 -0.72 16.14
N LEU A 9 -2.07 -1.00 14.83
CA LEU A 9 -1.77 -2.32 14.28
C LEU A 9 -0.29 -2.46 13.89
N TYR A 10 0.32 -3.56 14.27
CA TYR A 10 1.71 -3.89 13.92
C TYR A 10 1.97 -3.84 12.42
N VAL A 11 1.09 -4.50 11.65
CA VAL A 11 1.24 -4.57 10.18
C VAL A 11 1.23 -3.19 9.52
N ALA A 12 0.44 -2.24 10.03
CA ALA A 12 0.39 -0.87 9.52
C ALA A 12 1.71 -0.14 9.78
N ARG A 13 2.23 -0.25 11.01
CA ARG A 13 3.52 0.34 11.39
C ARG A 13 4.69 -0.22 10.60
N ASP A 14 4.73 -1.54 10.41
CA ASP A 14 5.82 -2.20 9.68
C ASP A 14 5.80 -1.82 8.19
N ARG A 15 4.60 -1.75 7.56
CA ARG A 15 4.45 -1.30 6.18
C ARG A 15 4.87 0.15 6.01
N LEU A 16 4.47 1.05 6.93
CA LEU A 16 4.92 2.44 6.94
C LEU A 16 6.44 2.57 7.14
N ALA A 17 7.02 1.78 8.05
CA ALA A 17 8.47 1.74 8.25
C ALA A 17 9.20 1.27 6.98
N GLY A 18 8.64 0.27 6.28
CA GLY A 18 9.13 -0.21 4.99
C GLY A 18 9.09 0.88 3.90
N TYR A 19 7.97 1.60 3.79
CA TYR A 19 7.82 2.74 2.87
C TYR A 19 8.90 3.81 3.12
N ARG A 20 9.04 4.26 4.37
CA ARG A 20 10.06 5.25 4.74
C ARG A 20 11.48 4.78 4.44
N ARG A 21 11.77 3.49 4.68
CA ARG A 21 13.07 2.89 4.36
C ARG A 21 13.29 2.87 2.86
N GLY A 22 12.33 2.41 2.07
CA GLY A 22 12.43 2.36 0.61
C GLY A 22 12.70 3.74 -0.02
N LEU A 23 12.05 4.80 0.47
CA LEU A 23 12.33 6.16 0.02
C LEU A 23 13.79 6.56 0.31
N ARG A 24 14.29 6.31 1.53
CA ARG A 24 15.68 6.62 1.88
C ARG A 24 16.70 5.85 1.05
N GLU A 25 16.46 4.58 0.81
CA GLU A 25 17.29 3.73 -0.05
C GLU A 25 17.31 4.21 -1.51
N ALA A 26 16.22 4.84 -1.96
CA ALA A 26 16.14 5.50 -3.26
C ALA A 26 16.68 6.94 -3.27
N GLY A 27 17.30 7.42 -2.19
CA GLY A 27 17.85 8.78 -2.08
C GLY A 27 16.78 9.87 -1.86
N LEU A 28 15.54 9.50 -1.52
CA LEU A 28 14.44 10.43 -1.26
C LEU A 28 14.25 10.64 0.25
N THR A 29 13.90 11.87 0.63
CA THR A 29 13.52 12.17 2.02
C THR A 29 12.03 11.87 2.22
N PRO A 30 11.64 11.02 3.20
CA PRO A 30 10.25 10.85 3.54
C PRO A 30 9.62 12.17 4.00
N ASP A 31 8.48 12.52 3.41
CA ASP A 31 7.67 13.67 3.83
C ASP A 31 6.47 13.14 4.64
N GLU A 32 6.43 13.49 5.91
CA GLU A 32 5.35 13.07 6.81
C GLU A 32 4.00 13.74 6.46
N GLY A 33 4.01 14.87 5.77
CA GLY A 33 2.81 15.50 5.22
C GLY A 33 2.13 14.67 4.11
N LEU A 34 2.85 13.70 3.54
CA LEU A 34 2.36 12.74 2.54
C LEU A 34 1.97 11.38 3.15
N VAL A 35 1.98 11.25 4.49
CA VAL A 35 1.53 10.05 5.19
C VAL A 35 0.16 10.30 5.81
N VAL A 36 -0.83 9.53 5.42
CA VAL A 36 -2.20 9.63 5.96
C VAL A 36 -2.51 8.38 6.77
N GLU A 37 -2.82 8.54 8.06
CA GLU A 37 -3.35 7.46 8.87
C GLU A 37 -4.82 7.20 8.48
N THR A 38 -5.17 5.94 8.27
CA THR A 38 -6.50 5.52 7.76
C THR A 38 -7.00 4.28 8.51
N GLY A 39 -8.23 3.86 8.25
CA GLY A 39 -8.63 2.46 8.43
C GLY A 39 -8.07 1.57 7.30
N PHE A 40 -8.76 0.44 7.04
CA PHE A 40 -8.37 -0.50 5.97
C PHE A 40 -9.50 -0.75 4.95
N THR A 41 -10.50 0.13 4.90
CA THR A 41 -11.64 -0.02 3.98
C THR A 41 -11.46 0.81 2.70
N PRO A 42 -12.18 0.49 1.62
CA PRO A 42 -12.17 1.32 0.41
C PRO A 42 -12.63 2.76 0.68
N GLU A 43 -13.61 2.96 1.56
CA GLU A 43 -14.11 4.28 1.93
C GLU A 43 -13.01 5.12 2.64
N ASP A 44 -12.14 4.46 3.42
CA ASP A 44 -10.96 5.11 4.02
C ASP A 44 -9.98 5.57 2.94
N GLY A 45 -9.76 4.73 1.93
CA GLY A 45 -8.91 5.04 0.78
C GLY A 45 -9.43 6.25 0.00
N ALA A 46 -10.73 6.28 -0.29
CA ALA A 46 -11.37 7.41 -0.98
C ALA A 46 -11.23 8.72 -0.19
N ARG A 47 -11.53 8.71 1.11
CA ARG A 47 -11.37 9.89 1.98
C ARG A 47 -9.93 10.37 2.07
N ALA A 48 -8.97 9.46 2.05
CA ALA A 48 -7.56 9.81 2.10
C ALA A 48 -7.08 10.53 0.83
N VAL A 49 -7.65 10.23 -0.35
CA VAL A 49 -7.40 11.01 -1.58
C VAL A 49 -7.84 12.45 -1.38
N ASP A 50 -9.05 12.68 -0.88
CA ASP A 50 -9.55 14.03 -0.61
C ASP A 50 -8.65 14.79 0.38
N THR A 51 -8.17 14.10 1.42
CA THR A 51 -7.24 14.67 2.42
C THR A 51 -5.91 15.07 1.78
N LEU A 52 -5.32 14.21 0.94
CA LEU A 52 -4.06 14.50 0.24
C LEU A 52 -4.21 15.69 -0.71
N LEU A 53 -5.28 15.73 -1.50
CA LEU A 53 -5.52 16.85 -2.42
C LEU A 53 -5.76 18.17 -1.68
N ALA A 54 -6.51 18.14 -0.57
CA ALA A 54 -6.77 19.33 0.25
C ALA A 54 -5.52 19.85 0.98
N SER A 55 -4.53 19.00 1.25
CA SER A 55 -3.28 19.41 1.90
C SER A 55 -2.40 20.31 1.03
N GLY A 56 -2.59 20.27 -0.29
CA GLY A 56 -1.75 20.96 -1.27
C GLY A 56 -0.34 20.39 -1.39
N ALA A 57 -0.06 19.24 -0.78
CA ALA A 57 1.22 18.55 -0.91
C ALA A 57 1.33 17.89 -2.31
N SER A 58 2.55 17.89 -2.87
CA SER A 58 2.81 17.37 -4.21
C SER A 58 3.20 15.90 -4.18
N PHE A 59 2.54 15.07 -5.00
CA PHE A 59 2.88 13.65 -5.13
C PHE A 59 2.60 13.12 -6.53
N THR A 60 3.32 12.07 -6.93
CA THR A 60 3.16 11.37 -8.22
C THR A 60 2.75 9.91 -8.03
N ALA A 61 2.68 9.44 -6.79
CA ALA A 61 2.28 8.09 -6.48
C ALA A 61 1.62 8.00 -5.09
N ILE A 62 0.68 7.06 -4.95
CA ILE A 62 0.03 6.69 -3.68
C ILE A 62 0.31 5.22 -3.41
N GLY A 63 1.12 4.95 -2.38
CA GLY A 63 1.25 3.61 -1.81
C GLY A 63 0.18 3.38 -0.75
N CYS A 64 -0.48 2.24 -0.80
CA CYS A 64 -1.53 1.88 0.14
C CYS A 64 -1.09 0.70 1.01
N ALA A 65 -1.37 0.76 2.30
CA ALA A 65 -1.02 -0.31 3.21
C ALA A 65 -1.75 -1.63 2.92
N ASN A 66 -2.87 -1.61 2.19
CA ASN A 66 -3.49 -2.81 1.64
C ASN A 66 -4.21 -2.54 0.31
N ASP A 67 -4.67 -3.60 -0.36
CA ASP A 67 -5.37 -3.49 -1.64
C ASP A 67 -6.78 -2.88 -1.49
N LEU A 68 -7.47 -3.08 -0.38
CA LEU A 68 -8.79 -2.48 -0.17
C LEU A 68 -8.71 -0.95 -0.14
N LEU A 69 -7.71 -0.38 0.54
CA LEU A 69 -7.42 1.05 0.46
C LEU A 69 -7.17 1.49 -0.98
N ALA A 70 -6.32 0.72 -1.71
CA ALA A 70 -5.98 1.04 -3.10
C ALA A 70 -7.21 1.00 -4.03
N LEU A 71 -8.17 0.10 -3.80
CA LEU A 71 -9.43 0.08 -4.54
C LEU A 71 -10.23 1.37 -4.34
N GLY A 72 -10.34 1.84 -3.10
CA GLY A 72 -11.01 3.11 -2.80
C GLY A 72 -10.28 4.31 -3.40
N VAL A 73 -8.94 4.29 -3.41
CA VAL A 73 -8.12 5.30 -4.09
C VAL A 73 -8.41 5.31 -5.58
N LEU A 74 -8.37 4.14 -6.26
CA LEU A 74 -8.64 4.04 -7.70
C LEU A 74 -10.05 4.55 -8.03
N GLN A 75 -11.05 4.16 -7.25
CA GLN A 75 -12.42 4.62 -7.42
C GLN A 75 -12.50 6.16 -7.30
N ARG A 76 -11.91 6.74 -6.24
CA ARG A 76 -11.98 8.17 -5.99
C ARG A 76 -11.24 8.99 -7.04
N LEU A 77 -10.07 8.53 -7.48
CA LEU A 77 -9.32 9.17 -8.58
C LEU A 77 -10.11 9.16 -9.88
N HIS A 78 -10.78 8.05 -10.19
CA HIS A 78 -11.69 7.95 -11.35
C HIS A 78 -12.86 8.93 -11.26
N GLU A 79 -13.52 9.08 -10.08
CA GLU A 79 -14.58 10.05 -9.85
C GLU A 79 -14.13 11.51 -10.03
N LEU A 80 -12.84 11.77 -9.85
CA LEU A 80 -12.21 13.09 -10.00
C LEU A 80 -11.60 13.31 -11.40
N ASP A 81 -11.80 12.37 -12.35
CA ASP A 81 -11.20 12.38 -13.67
C ASP A 81 -9.66 12.45 -13.66
N ILE A 82 -9.01 11.89 -12.63
CA ILE A 82 -7.55 11.81 -12.50
C ILE A 82 -7.07 10.49 -13.10
N ASP A 83 -6.18 10.55 -14.09
CA ASP A 83 -5.70 9.39 -14.86
C ASP A 83 -4.64 8.59 -14.08
N VAL A 84 -4.93 7.30 -13.87
CA VAL A 84 -3.98 6.32 -13.31
C VAL A 84 -3.52 5.39 -14.44
N PRO A 85 -2.23 5.25 -14.71
CA PRO A 85 -1.08 5.74 -13.91
C PRO A 85 -0.48 7.07 -14.42
N ARG A 86 -1.05 7.76 -15.40
CA ARG A 86 -0.40 8.88 -16.10
C ARG A 86 -0.18 10.09 -15.20
N GLU A 87 -1.15 10.44 -14.38
CA GLU A 87 -1.07 11.57 -13.45
C GLU A 87 -0.60 11.12 -12.06
N VAL A 88 -1.03 9.92 -11.63
CA VAL A 88 -0.62 9.35 -10.35
C VAL A 88 -0.58 7.82 -10.42
N SER A 89 0.50 7.23 -9.94
CA SER A 89 0.59 5.78 -9.78
C SER A 89 -0.07 5.33 -8.48
N VAL A 90 -0.70 4.15 -8.47
CA VAL A 90 -1.30 3.55 -7.27
C VAL A 90 -0.75 2.14 -7.07
N CYS A 91 -0.32 1.85 -5.84
CA CYS A 91 0.17 0.52 -5.47
C CYS A 91 -0.48 0.06 -4.17
N GLY A 92 -0.95 -1.18 -4.15
CA GLY A 92 -1.55 -1.84 -2.98
C GLY A 92 -0.59 -2.78 -2.26
N PHE A 93 -1.17 -3.64 -1.41
CA PHE A 93 -0.50 -4.69 -0.68
C PHE A 93 -1.51 -5.80 -0.38
N ASP A 94 -1.17 -7.07 -0.55
CA ASP A 94 -1.82 -8.35 -0.29
C ASP A 94 -2.05 -9.20 -1.54
N ASP A 95 -2.24 -8.61 -2.73
CA ASP A 95 -2.60 -9.24 -4.02
C ASP A 95 -3.91 -10.04 -3.93
N ILE A 96 -4.96 -9.37 -3.44
CA ILE A 96 -6.30 -9.98 -3.40
C ILE A 96 -6.85 -10.22 -4.82
N PRO A 97 -7.74 -11.21 -5.02
CA PRO A 97 -8.21 -11.58 -6.37
C PRO A 97 -8.78 -10.41 -7.20
N VAL A 98 -9.45 -9.46 -6.56
CA VAL A 98 -10.03 -8.30 -7.26
C VAL A 98 -8.97 -7.32 -7.79
N ALA A 99 -7.74 -7.32 -7.28
CA ALA A 99 -6.67 -6.43 -7.71
C ALA A 99 -6.35 -6.55 -9.22
N GLN A 100 -6.48 -7.75 -9.79
CA GLN A 100 -6.29 -7.97 -11.23
C GLN A 100 -7.53 -7.66 -12.09
N MET A 101 -8.69 -7.39 -11.47
CA MET A 101 -9.96 -7.17 -12.15
C MET A 101 -10.35 -5.68 -12.23
N THR A 102 -9.56 -4.79 -11.61
CA THR A 102 -9.76 -3.34 -11.68
C THR A 102 -9.31 -2.79 -13.05
N ALA A 103 -9.77 -1.59 -13.38
CA ALA A 103 -9.30 -0.82 -14.53
C ALA A 103 -8.84 0.57 -14.06
N PRO A 104 -7.51 0.83 -14.05
CA PRO A 104 -6.40 -0.07 -14.38
C PRO A 104 -6.23 -1.22 -13.38
N SER A 105 -5.61 -2.34 -13.82
CA SER A 105 -5.30 -3.47 -12.93
C SER A 105 -4.24 -3.05 -11.89
N LEU A 106 -4.46 -3.43 -10.62
CA LEU A 106 -3.70 -2.90 -9.48
C LEU A 106 -2.34 -3.58 -9.31
N SER A 107 -1.27 -2.80 -9.35
CA SER A 107 0.07 -3.18 -8.89
C SER A 107 0.06 -3.34 -7.36
N THR A 108 0.69 -4.39 -6.85
CA THR A 108 0.59 -4.73 -5.43
C THR A 108 1.77 -5.58 -4.95
N VAL A 109 1.83 -5.88 -3.67
CA VAL A 109 2.80 -6.80 -3.07
C VAL A 109 2.09 -8.08 -2.68
N ARG A 110 2.47 -9.21 -3.31
CA ARG A 110 1.91 -10.52 -3.03
C ARG A 110 2.56 -11.15 -1.80
N LEU A 111 1.71 -11.60 -0.88
CA LEU A 111 2.09 -12.40 0.27
C LEU A 111 2.01 -13.90 -0.05
N PRO A 112 2.94 -14.74 0.44
CA PRO A 112 2.88 -16.19 0.29
C PRO A 112 1.87 -16.80 1.28
N LEU A 113 0.57 -16.42 1.20
CA LEU A 113 -0.46 -16.73 2.21
C LEU A 113 -0.62 -18.21 2.52
N ARG A 114 -0.51 -19.11 1.50
CA ARG A 114 -0.59 -20.55 1.71
C ARG A 114 0.56 -21.04 2.59
N GLU A 115 1.78 -20.58 2.31
CA GLU A 115 2.97 -20.95 3.07
C GLU A 115 2.92 -20.35 4.49
N MET A 116 2.45 -19.11 4.60
CA MET A 116 2.21 -18.46 5.92
C MET A 116 1.25 -19.28 6.77
N GLY A 117 0.12 -19.72 6.19
CA GLY A 117 -0.84 -20.57 6.89
C GLY A 117 -0.26 -21.91 7.33
N ARG A 118 0.49 -22.58 6.44
CA ARG A 118 1.17 -23.83 6.75
C ARG A 118 2.18 -23.66 7.89
N ARG A 119 3.04 -22.65 7.80
CA ARG A 119 4.05 -22.34 8.84
C ARG A 119 3.41 -21.93 10.16
N GLY A 120 2.34 -21.15 10.10
CA GLY A 120 1.61 -20.76 11.30
C GLY A 120 1.05 -21.98 12.04
N PHE A 121 0.47 -22.94 11.32
CA PHE A 121 0.00 -24.20 11.91
C PHE A 121 1.16 -25.01 12.50
N GLU A 122 2.27 -25.20 11.77
CA GLU A 122 3.46 -25.91 12.26
C GLU A 122 4.02 -25.24 13.53
N TYR A 123 4.08 -23.89 13.55
CA TYR A 123 4.51 -23.13 14.74
C TYR A 123 3.62 -23.41 15.94
N ALA A 124 2.30 -23.31 15.77
CA ALA A 124 1.35 -23.60 16.84
C ALA A 124 1.46 -25.03 17.36
N HIS A 125 1.63 -26.02 16.44
CA HIS A 125 1.82 -27.41 16.79
C HIS A 125 3.12 -27.64 17.61
N HIS A 126 4.22 -26.98 17.24
CA HIS A 126 5.47 -27.04 18.01
C HIS A 126 5.31 -26.49 19.43
N VAL A 127 4.66 -25.30 19.55
CA VAL A 127 4.42 -24.67 20.86
C VAL A 127 3.56 -25.57 21.76
N LEU A 128 2.49 -26.16 21.21
CA LEU A 128 1.64 -27.09 21.97
C LEU A 128 2.38 -28.35 22.47
N ASN A 129 3.47 -28.75 21.78
CA ASN A 129 4.32 -29.86 22.18
C ASN A 129 5.56 -29.42 23.00
N GLY A 130 5.53 -28.23 23.61
CA GLY A 130 6.59 -27.73 24.48
C GLY A 130 7.89 -27.32 23.75
N ARG A 131 7.84 -27.11 22.44
CA ARG A 131 8.97 -26.63 21.64
C ARG A 131 8.85 -25.14 21.40
N THR A 132 9.97 -24.43 21.32
CA THR A 132 10.02 -23.00 20.96
C THR A 132 10.63 -22.87 19.57
N PRO A 133 9.80 -22.81 18.51
CA PRO A 133 10.33 -22.66 17.16
C PRO A 133 10.87 -21.24 16.92
N GLU A 134 11.91 -21.13 16.10
CA GLU A 134 12.48 -19.83 15.71
C GLU A 134 11.52 -19.04 14.80
N PRO A 135 11.43 -17.71 14.98
CA PRO A 135 10.68 -16.85 14.08
C PRO A 135 11.21 -16.97 12.63
N THR A 136 10.31 -17.03 11.67
CA THR A 136 10.66 -17.13 10.25
C THR A 136 10.11 -15.96 9.48
N THR A 137 10.95 -15.30 8.69
CA THR A 137 10.55 -14.27 7.72
C THR A 137 10.34 -14.91 6.36
N MET A 138 9.26 -14.57 5.68
CA MET A 138 8.94 -15.05 4.34
C MET A 138 9.10 -13.97 3.30
N PRO A 139 9.70 -14.23 2.14
CA PRO A 139 9.81 -13.25 1.08
C PRO A 139 8.44 -12.91 0.49
N THR A 140 8.24 -11.64 0.19
CA THR A 140 7.11 -11.14 -0.58
C THR A 140 7.51 -10.93 -2.04
N THR A 141 6.55 -10.77 -2.94
CA THR A 141 6.79 -10.53 -4.37
C THR A 141 6.06 -9.28 -4.84
N VAL A 142 6.76 -8.36 -5.50
CA VAL A 142 6.12 -7.24 -6.17
C VAL A 142 5.45 -7.73 -7.44
N VAL A 143 4.17 -7.39 -7.62
CA VAL A 143 3.35 -7.72 -8.79
C VAL A 143 3.03 -6.40 -9.51
N LEU A 144 3.77 -6.10 -10.56
CA LEU A 144 3.52 -4.92 -11.38
C LEU A 144 2.36 -5.17 -12.33
N ARG A 145 1.44 -4.18 -12.42
CA ARG A 145 0.29 -4.15 -13.31
C ARG A 145 0.11 -2.74 -13.87
N ASP A 146 -1.09 -2.41 -14.35
CA ASP A 146 -1.35 -1.19 -15.12
C ASP A 146 -1.50 0.08 -14.26
N SER A 147 -1.68 -0.05 -12.93
CA SER A 147 -1.86 1.10 -12.03
C SER A 147 -0.57 1.83 -11.64
N THR A 148 0.59 1.38 -12.13
CA THR A 148 1.88 2.04 -11.90
C THR A 148 2.59 2.29 -13.23
N GLY A 149 3.25 3.45 -13.35
CA GLY A 149 3.98 3.87 -14.53
C GLY A 149 5.13 4.81 -14.20
N PRO A 150 5.77 5.42 -15.21
CA PRO A 150 6.74 6.48 -15.00
C PRO A 150 6.12 7.62 -14.19
N ALA A 151 6.94 8.27 -13.36
CA ALA A 151 6.48 9.42 -12.58
C ALA A 151 5.94 10.52 -13.50
N ALA A 152 4.78 11.08 -13.16
CA ALA A 152 4.20 12.20 -13.89
C ALA A 152 5.14 13.41 -13.88
N ALA A 153 5.23 14.10 -15.03
CA ALA A 153 6.06 15.31 -15.15
C ALA A 153 5.55 16.45 -14.24
N THR A 154 4.23 16.49 -14.01
CA THR A 154 3.57 17.44 -13.09
C THR A 154 2.94 16.66 -11.95
N PRO A 155 3.43 16.82 -10.71
CA PRO A 155 2.82 16.16 -9.55
C PRO A 155 1.40 16.68 -9.26
N LEU A 156 0.54 15.81 -8.70
CA LEU A 156 -0.75 16.22 -8.13
C LEU A 156 -0.54 17.06 -6.86
N GLY A 157 -1.48 17.95 -6.57
CA GLY A 157 -1.56 18.70 -5.30
C GLY A 157 -0.62 19.89 -5.17
N GLY A 158 0.34 20.11 -6.06
CA GLY A 158 1.22 21.29 -6.03
C GLY A 158 0.40 22.59 -6.18
N LYS A 159 0.58 23.54 -5.27
CA LYS A 159 0.01 24.88 -5.43
C LYS A 159 0.54 25.48 -6.74
N GLN A 160 -0.37 25.80 -7.68
CA GLN A 160 -0.08 26.71 -8.78
C GLN A 160 0.14 28.12 -8.24
#